data_fb8039e9d453b9f564bf13c9ebc37fe5
#
_entry.id   fb8039e9d453b9f564bf13c9ebc37fe5
#
_cell.length_a   1.000
_cell.length_b   1.000
_cell.length_c   1.000
_cell.angle_alpha   90.00
_cell.angle_beta   90.00
_cell.angle_gamma   90.00
#
_symmetry.space_group_name_H-M   'P 1'
#
loop_
_entity.id
_entity.type
_entity.pdbx_description
1 polymer ?
#
loop_
_entity_poly.entity_id
_entity_poly.type
_entity_poly.pdbx_seq_one_letter_code
_entity_poly.pdbx_strand_id
1 'polypeptide(L)'
;MKVSDILRVKGGTLYTVSPDTSLSAAVHVMAEKDIGSLVVVEYSKIVGILTFREVIDTLAKEHGTLGHTHVREVMDQSPLTTTPETDLDDVRRMMLEKHARYLPVMDGSTLMGLISFYDVAKAVVEA
;
A
#
# COMPACT_ATOMS: atom_id res chain seq x y z
N MET A 1 20.92 -0.01 6.91
CA MET A 1 19.76 -0.91 6.84
C MET A 1 19.01 -0.64 5.55
N LYS A 2 18.60 -1.70 4.88
CA LYS A 2 17.91 -1.63 3.59
C LYS A 2 16.47 -2.06 3.73
N VAL A 3 15.65 -1.74 2.73
CA VAL A 3 14.25 -2.18 2.66
C VAL A 3 14.15 -3.70 2.79
N SER A 4 15.07 -4.45 2.18
CA SER A 4 15.10 -5.91 2.28
C SER A 4 15.18 -6.40 3.73
N ASP A 5 15.79 -5.66 4.62
CA ASP A 5 15.87 -6.04 6.04
C ASP A 5 14.49 -5.97 6.71
N ILE A 6 13.68 -4.97 6.34
CA ILE A 6 12.31 -4.86 6.81
C ILE A 6 11.47 -6.03 6.31
N LEU A 7 11.57 -6.34 5.01
CA LEU A 7 10.79 -7.44 4.42
C LEU A 7 11.12 -8.77 5.06
N ARG A 8 12.39 -8.99 5.42
CA ARG A 8 12.82 -10.23 6.07
C ARG A 8 12.16 -10.41 7.43
N VAL A 9 12.06 -9.33 8.20
CA VAL A 9 11.44 -9.36 9.54
C VAL A 9 9.92 -9.41 9.46
N LYS A 10 9.36 -8.61 8.56
CA LYS A 10 7.90 -8.49 8.40
C LYS A 10 7.27 -9.78 7.86
N GLY A 11 8.02 -10.55 7.08
CA GLY A 11 7.52 -11.73 6.41
C GLY A 11 6.87 -11.40 5.07
N GLY A 12 6.39 -12.44 4.40
CA GLY A 12 5.89 -12.34 3.03
C GLY A 12 4.39 -12.17 2.88
N THR A 13 3.66 -11.92 3.98
CA THR A 13 2.22 -11.78 3.89
C THR A 13 1.86 -10.49 3.15
N LEU A 14 1.12 -10.65 2.05
CA LEU A 14 0.70 -9.53 1.21
C LEU A 14 -0.77 -9.71 0.88
N TYR A 15 -1.58 -8.71 1.20
CA TYR A 15 -3.00 -8.75 0.88
C TYR A 15 -3.24 -7.97 -0.40
N THR A 16 -3.89 -8.63 -1.35
CA THR A 16 -4.18 -8.06 -2.67
C THR A 16 -5.67 -8.06 -2.93
N VAL A 17 -6.08 -7.30 -3.93
CA VAL A 17 -7.47 -7.21 -4.35
C VAL A 17 -7.49 -7.01 -5.86
N SER A 18 -8.56 -7.50 -6.50
CA SER A 18 -8.81 -7.25 -7.92
C SER A 18 -9.36 -5.83 -8.11
N PRO A 19 -9.02 -5.15 -9.21
CA PRO A 19 -9.59 -3.82 -9.47
C PRO A 19 -11.10 -3.84 -9.68
N ASP A 20 -11.68 -4.99 -10.00
CA ASP A 20 -13.12 -5.13 -10.18
C ASP A 20 -13.89 -5.39 -8.88
N THR A 21 -13.18 -5.51 -7.77
CA THR A 21 -13.79 -5.63 -6.45
C THR A 21 -14.49 -4.32 -6.08
N SER A 22 -15.68 -4.42 -5.46
CA SER A 22 -16.34 -3.22 -4.96
C SER A 22 -15.51 -2.60 -3.85
N LEU A 23 -15.54 -1.27 -3.76
CA LEU A 23 -14.80 -0.58 -2.70
C LEU A 23 -15.29 -1.02 -1.32
N SER A 24 -16.59 -1.27 -1.18
CA SER A 24 -17.17 -1.78 0.07
C SER A 24 -16.55 -3.11 0.47
N ALA A 25 -16.40 -4.06 -0.46
CA ALA A 25 -15.78 -5.35 -0.17
C ALA A 25 -14.30 -5.19 0.21
N ALA A 26 -13.59 -4.30 -0.47
CA ALA A 26 -12.19 -4.01 -0.16
C ALA A 26 -12.05 -3.43 1.25
N VAL A 27 -12.93 -2.51 1.64
CA VAL A 27 -12.95 -1.92 2.98
C VAL A 27 -13.18 -3.00 4.05
N HIS A 28 -14.07 -3.96 3.78
CA HIS A 28 -14.28 -5.09 4.69
C HIS A 28 -13.00 -5.89 4.91
N VAL A 29 -12.24 -6.15 3.85
CA VAL A 29 -10.96 -6.86 3.96
C VAL A 29 -9.97 -6.05 4.81
N MET A 30 -9.90 -4.75 4.58
CA MET A 30 -9.00 -3.87 5.34
C MET A 30 -9.36 -3.89 6.83
N ALA A 31 -10.63 -3.81 7.15
CA ALA A 31 -11.11 -3.85 8.53
C ALA A 31 -10.85 -5.20 9.19
N GLU A 32 -11.17 -6.29 8.49
CA GLU A 32 -11.01 -7.65 9.01
C GLU A 32 -9.54 -7.99 9.27
N LYS A 33 -8.66 -7.57 8.39
CA LYS A 33 -7.22 -7.84 8.50
C LYS A 33 -6.46 -6.77 9.28
N ASP A 34 -7.14 -5.70 9.70
CA ASP A 34 -6.54 -4.57 10.40
C ASP A 34 -5.35 -4.00 9.63
N ILE A 35 -5.59 -3.69 8.37
CA ILE A 35 -4.57 -3.13 7.46
C ILE A 35 -5.08 -1.85 6.82
N GLY A 36 -4.15 -0.95 6.51
CA GLY A 36 -4.47 0.36 5.94
C GLY A 36 -4.28 0.46 4.42
N SER A 37 -3.95 -0.66 3.77
CA SER A 37 -3.68 -0.65 2.35
C SER A 37 -3.89 -2.04 1.75
N LEU A 38 -4.22 -2.05 0.45
CA LEU A 38 -4.29 -3.27 -0.36
C LEU A 38 -3.56 -3.00 -1.66
N VAL A 39 -2.77 -3.97 -2.11
CA VAL A 39 -2.17 -3.91 -3.43
C VAL A 39 -3.21 -4.39 -4.44
N VAL A 40 -3.41 -3.63 -5.50
CA VAL A 40 -4.38 -3.98 -6.54
C VAL A 40 -3.64 -4.69 -7.66
N VAL A 41 -4.07 -5.93 -7.94
CA VAL A 41 -3.39 -6.82 -8.90
C VAL A 41 -4.38 -7.26 -9.97
N GLU A 42 -3.93 -7.19 -11.22
CA GLU A 42 -4.69 -7.67 -12.37
C GLU A 42 -3.74 -8.39 -13.31
N TYR A 43 -4.13 -9.58 -13.75
CA TYR A 43 -3.30 -10.42 -14.64
C TYR A 43 -1.89 -10.63 -14.06
N SER A 44 -1.83 -10.92 -12.76
CA SER A 44 -0.59 -11.18 -12.02
C SER A 44 0.37 -9.98 -11.93
N LYS A 45 -0.13 -8.76 -12.22
CA LYS A 45 0.68 -7.54 -12.16
C LYS A 45 0.03 -6.51 -11.26
N ILE A 46 0.85 -5.74 -10.56
CA ILE A 46 0.36 -4.62 -9.77
C ILE A 46 -0.14 -3.55 -10.74
N VAL A 47 -1.38 -3.09 -10.51
CA VAL A 47 -1.99 -2.01 -11.30
C VAL A 47 -2.28 -0.78 -10.45
N GLY A 48 -2.16 -0.87 -9.13
CA GLY A 48 -2.37 0.25 -8.24
C GLY A 48 -2.29 -0.14 -6.79
N ILE A 49 -2.57 0.83 -5.94
CA ILE A 49 -2.66 0.62 -4.49
C ILE A 49 -3.93 1.32 -3.98
N LEU A 50 -4.59 0.68 -3.03
CA LEU A 50 -5.74 1.25 -2.34
C LEU A 50 -5.35 1.48 -0.89
N THR A 51 -5.52 2.71 -0.39
CA THR A 51 -5.21 3.06 0.99
C THR A 51 -6.39 3.75 1.64
N PHE A 52 -6.30 4.03 2.93
CA PHE A 52 -7.29 4.83 3.66
C PHE A 52 -7.59 6.15 2.95
N ARG A 53 -6.60 6.73 2.28
CA ARG A 53 -6.78 8.01 1.60
C ARG A 53 -7.87 7.95 0.54
N GLU A 54 -7.81 6.93 -0.34
CA GLU A 54 -8.80 6.77 -1.39
C GLU A 54 -10.18 6.46 -0.82
N VAL A 55 -10.25 5.70 0.27
CA VAL A 55 -11.50 5.41 0.94
C VAL A 55 -12.11 6.68 1.52
N ILE A 56 -11.31 7.48 2.23
CA ILE A 56 -11.78 8.73 2.83
C ILE A 56 -12.22 9.71 1.76
N ASP A 57 -11.45 9.84 0.67
CA ASP A 57 -11.80 10.73 -0.43
C ASP A 57 -13.14 10.32 -1.06
N THR A 58 -13.38 9.03 -1.20
CA THR A 58 -14.65 8.52 -1.74
C THR A 58 -15.81 8.85 -0.80
N LEU A 59 -15.64 8.60 0.50
CA LEU A 59 -16.66 8.93 1.49
C LEU A 59 -17.02 10.40 1.46
N ALA A 60 -16.02 11.28 1.30
CA ALA A 60 -16.25 12.71 1.24
C ALA A 60 -17.05 13.10 -0.02
N LYS A 61 -16.73 12.50 -1.16
CA LYS A 61 -17.43 12.78 -2.43
C LYS A 61 -18.85 12.21 -2.46
N GLU A 62 -19.05 11.05 -1.84
CA GLU A 62 -20.31 10.31 -1.88
C GLU A 62 -21.15 10.53 -0.63
N HIS A 63 -20.94 11.64 0.07
CA HIS A 63 -21.74 12.06 1.23
C HIS A 63 -21.82 10.99 2.34
N GLY A 64 -20.69 10.34 2.62
CA GLY A 64 -20.57 9.38 3.71
C GLY A 64 -20.85 7.95 3.33
N THR A 65 -21.01 7.64 2.04
CA THR A 65 -21.21 6.26 1.57
C THR A 65 -20.08 5.88 0.60
N LEU A 66 -19.89 4.59 0.39
CA LEU A 66 -18.98 4.10 -0.65
C LEU A 66 -19.68 3.95 -2.01
N GLY A 67 -21.00 4.06 -2.02
CA GLY A 67 -21.80 3.95 -3.25
C GLY A 67 -21.62 2.61 -3.94
N HIS A 68 -21.63 2.64 -5.27
CA HIS A 68 -21.36 1.47 -6.10
C HIS A 68 -19.97 1.54 -6.72
N THR A 69 -19.05 2.22 -6.04
CA THR A 69 -17.68 2.44 -6.53
C THR A 69 -16.88 1.14 -6.51
N HIS A 70 -16.12 0.91 -7.56
CA HIS A 70 -15.17 -0.20 -7.64
C HIS A 70 -13.75 0.32 -7.37
N VAL A 71 -12.88 -0.58 -6.91
CA VAL A 71 -11.48 -0.26 -6.60
C VAL A 71 -10.80 0.41 -7.81
N ARG A 72 -11.05 -0.07 -9.02
CA ARG A 72 -10.49 0.47 -10.26
C ARG A 72 -10.70 1.98 -10.41
N GLU A 73 -11.82 2.49 -9.92
CA GLU A 73 -12.18 3.89 -10.11
C GLU A 73 -11.44 4.85 -9.18
N VAL A 74 -10.90 4.34 -8.07
CA VAL A 74 -10.33 5.20 -7.02
C VAL A 74 -8.89 4.85 -6.66
N MET A 75 -8.40 3.67 -7.00
CA MET A 75 -7.03 3.26 -6.68
C MET A 75 -6.00 4.24 -7.21
N ASP A 76 -4.88 4.36 -6.50
CA ASP A 76 -3.73 5.11 -6.99
C ASP A 76 -3.01 4.25 -8.03
N GLN A 77 -3.04 4.69 -9.29
CA GLN A 77 -2.46 3.94 -10.41
C GLN A 77 -0.96 4.18 -10.58
N SER A 78 -0.40 5.15 -9.88
CA SER A 78 1.01 5.52 -9.99
C SER A 78 1.61 5.72 -8.61
N PRO A 79 1.53 4.70 -7.73
CA PRO A 79 2.09 4.86 -6.39
C PRO A 79 3.60 5.02 -6.45
N LEU A 80 4.14 5.74 -5.48
CA LEU A 80 5.57 5.72 -5.26
C LEU A 80 5.97 4.30 -4.89
N THR A 81 7.10 3.87 -5.41
CA THR A 81 7.64 2.53 -5.13
C THR A 81 9.07 2.64 -4.62
N THR A 82 9.56 1.56 -4.07
CA THR A 82 10.96 1.45 -3.68
C THR A 82 11.48 0.08 -4.10
N THR A 83 12.77 -0.16 -3.86
CA THR A 83 13.41 -1.44 -4.18
C THR A 83 13.95 -2.09 -2.91
N PRO A 84 14.20 -3.41 -2.92
CA PRO A 84 14.80 -4.09 -1.76
C PRO A 84 16.15 -3.52 -1.37
N GLU A 85 16.89 -2.97 -2.32
CA GLU A 85 18.25 -2.47 -2.11
C GLU A 85 18.31 -1.02 -1.65
N THR A 86 17.17 -0.32 -1.64
CA THR A 86 17.14 1.09 -1.22
C THR A 86 17.44 1.22 0.26
N ASP A 87 18.27 2.20 0.61
CA ASP A 87 18.61 2.47 2.00
C ASP A 87 17.40 3.01 2.77
N LEU A 88 17.26 2.58 4.01
CA LEU A 88 16.11 2.92 4.84
C LEU A 88 15.97 4.43 5.07
N ASP A 89 17.09 5.14 5.20
CA ASP A 89 17.05 6.59 5.39
C ASP A 89 16.49 7.30 4.16
N ASP A 90 16.79 6.81 2.97
CA ASP A 90 16.27 7.37 1.72
C ASP A 90 14.76 7.13 1.61
N VAL A 91 14.31 5.94 1.99
CA VAL A 91 12.88 5.61 2.00
C VAL A 91 12.13 6.49 2.99
N ARG A 92 12.65 6.65 4.19
CA ARG A 92 12.04 7.50 5.21
C ARG A 92 11.89 8.93 4.70
N ARG A 93 12.95 9.47 4.08
CA ARG A 93 12.92 10.82 3.53
C ARG A 93 11.87 10.94 2.43
N MET A 94 11.82 9.98 1.53
CA MET A 94 10.84 9.96 0.44
C MET A 94 9.40 9.94 0.98
N MET A 95 9.15 9.11 1.99
CA MET A 95 7.82 9.02 2.60
C MET A 95 7.41 10.32 3.26
N LEU A 96 8.34 10.99 3.95
CA LEU A 96 8.07 12.27 4.60
C LEU A 96 7.82 13.38 3.59
N GLU A 97 8.64 13.46 2.56
CA GLU A 97 8.52 14.52 1.54
C GLU A 97 7.25 14.39 0.71
N LYS A 98 6.85 13.17 0.40
CA LYS A 98 5.69 12.90 -0.47
C LYS A 98 4.42 12.55 0.30
N HIS A 99 4.47 12.57 1.63
CA HIS A 99 3.35 12.16 2.48
C HIS A 99 2.83 10.76 2.15
N ALA A 100 3.74 9.88 1.71
CA ALA A 100 3.39 8.49 1.39
C ALA A 100 3.47 7.66 2.67
N ARG A 101 2.41 6.91 2.95
CA ARG A 101 2.35 6.04 4.14
C ARG A 101 2.66 4.59 3.80
N TYR A 102 2.59 4.23 2.53
CA TYR A 102 2.79 2.87 2.04
C TYR A 102 3.57 2.91 0.75
N LEU A 103 4.53 2.01 0.59
CA LEU A 103 5.31 1.88 -0.64
C LEU A 103 5.36 0.43 -1.06
N PRO A 104 4.88 0.10 -2.26
CA PRO A 104 5.17 -1.19 -2.85
C PRO A 104 6.68 -1.33 -3.07
N VAL A 105 7.21 -2.51 -2.77
CA VAL A 105 8.62 -2.82 -2.98
C VAL A 105 8.72 -3.64 -4.25
N MET A 106 9.40 -3.10 -5.25
CA MET A 106 9.51 -3.71 -6.57
C MET A 106 10.95 -4.11 -6.87
N ASP A 107 11.10 -5.26 -7.48
CA ASP A 107 12.36 -5.69 -8.10
C ASP A 107 12.08 -5.83 -9.59
N GLY A 108 12.46 -4.79 -10.36
CA GLY A 108 12.00 -4.70 -11.74
C GLY A 108 10.48 -4.62 -11.81
N SER A 109 9.85 -5.55 -12.48
CA SER A 109 8.39 -5.65 -12.58
C SER A 109 7.77 -6.58 -11.53
N THR A 110 8.58 -7.15 -10.64
CA THR A 110 8.13 -8.11 -9.63
C THR A 110 7.81 -7.41 -8.32
N LEU A 111 6.58 -7.60 -7.84
CA LEU A 111 6.19 -7.09 -6.53
C LEU A 111 6.77 -7.99 -5.44
N MET A 112 7.66 -7.42 -4.61
CA MET A 112 8.34 -8.14 -3.54
C MET A 112 7.62 -8.03 -2.21
N GLY A 113 6.85 -6.97 -2.01
CA GLY A 113 6.15 -6.75 -0.75
C GLY A 113 5.64 -5.32 -0.66
N LEU A 114 5.15 -4.98 0.52
CA LEU A 114 4.64 -3.65 0.82
C LEU A 114 5.19 -3.22 2.17
N ILE A 115 5.75 -2.01 2.24
CA ILE A 115 6.19 -1.45 3.52
C ILE A 115 5.36 -0.23 3.87
N SER A 116 5.15 -0.03 5.16
CA SER A 116 4.44 1.13 5.68
C SER A 116 5.40 2.07 6.39
N PHE A 117 4.95 3.31 6.60
CA PHE A 117 5.71 4.26 7.43
C PHE A 117 5.89 3.72 8.85
N TYR A 118 4.91 2.98 9.36
CA TYR A 118 5.02 2.30 10.65
C TYR A 118 6.21 1.32 10.67
N ASP A 119 6.36 0.51 9.61
CA ASP A 119 7.46 -0.45 9.50
C ASP A 119 8.82 0.26 9.54
N VAL A 120 8.92 1.39 8.82
CA VAL A 120 10.15 2.18 8.77
C VAL A 120 10.45 2.81 10.12
N ALA A 121 9.44 3.40 10.77
CA ALA A 121 9.61 4.03 12.08
C ALA A 121 10.03 3.00 13.13
N LYS A 122 9.41 1.82 13.12
CA LYS A 122 9.73 0.73 14.03
C LYS A 122 11.18 0.27 13.85
N ALA A 123 11.62 0.11 12.61
CA ALA A 123 12.99 -0.31 12.31
C ALA A 123 14.03 0.69 12.83
N VAL A 124 13.74 1.99 12.71
CA VAL A 124 14.63 3.05 13.22
C VAL A 124 14.75 2.98 14.73
N VAL A 125 13.64 2.75 15.44
CA VAL A 125 13.64 2.68 16.91
C VAL A 125 14.35 1.43 17.42
N GLU A 126 14.21 0.31 16.73
CA GLU A 126 14.76 -0.98 17.13
C GLU A 126 16.18 -1.25 16.62
N ALA A 127 16.69 -0.36 15.79
CA ALA A 127 18.02 -0.53 15.19
C ALA A 127 19.15 -0.33 16.20
#